data_a8ae3faaac02cbf129a353e608c0053b
#
_entry.id   a8ae3faaac02cbf129a353e608c0053b
#
_cell.length_a   1.000
_cell.length_b   1.000
_cell.length_c   1.000
_cell.angle_alpha   90.00
_cell.angle_beta   90.00
_cell.angle_gamma   90.00
#
_symmetry.space_group_name_H-M   'P 1'
#
loop_
_entity.id
_entity.type
_entity.pdbx_description
1 polymer ?
#
loop_
_entity_poly.entity_id
_entity_poly.type
_entity_poly.pdbx_seq_one_letter_code
_entity_poly.pdbx_strand_id
1 'polypeptide(L)'
;MSATHTVDGAIALHDVTLCYRQHPAVHHLSGRLEAGSLTAVIGPNGAGKSTLLAGLMGHMNPSTGRIDVPAPLQGRLAYLPQQADVDRSFPVRVLDVVMLGHWAQLGAWRGAQQAQLAAAMEALSAVGLAGFGDRRIGELSAGQFQRVLFARVLLQDAPAILLDEPFTAIDARTTADLLNLLHRWHDEGRTVVAVLHDLEQVRQHFPQTLLLAREPVAWGPTAAVLQAESLLRARHMAEAWDDQAPWCEQHPQAAMGSRA
;
A
#
# COMPACT_ATOMS: atom_id res chain seq x y z
N MET A 1 10.45 9.73 -21.96
CA MET A 1 9.11 9.60 -22.55
C MET A 1 8.29 8.80 -21.56
N SER A 2 7.48 9.48 -20.74
CA SER A 2 6.60 8.81 -19.75
C SER A 2 5.52 8.04 -20.49
N ALA A 3 5.52 6.73 -20.34
CA ALA A 3 4.40 5.91 -20.80
C ALA A 3 3.18 6.22 -19.92
N THR A 4 2.08 6.62 -20.53
CA THR A 4 0.79 6.80 -19.83
C THR A 4 0.30 5.42 -19.39
N HIS A 5 0.33 5.14 -18.08
CA HIS A 5 -0.10 3.88 -17.49
C HIS A 5 -1.61 3.85 -17.23
N THR A 6 -2.42 4.22 -18.21
CA THR A 6 -3.88 4.04 -18.09
C THR A 6 -4.20 2.55 -18.09
N VAL A 7 -4.43 1.98 -16.93
CA VAL A 7 -4.89 0.60 -16.77
C VAL A 7 -6.41 0.64 -16.65
N ASP A 8 -7.11 0.02 -17.60
CA ASP A 8 -8.56 -0.18 -17.52
C ASP A 8 -8.87 -1.18 -16.40
N GLY A 9 -9.67 -0.74 -15.45
CA GLY A 9 -10.25 -1.58 -14.41
C GLY A 9 -9.88 -1.19 -12.98
N ALA A 10 -10.88 -1.13 -12.13
CA ALA A 10 -10.76 -0.88 -10.71
C ALA A 10 -10.44 -2.19 -9.94
N ILE A 11 -9.69 -2.10 -8.84
CA ILE A 11 -9.61 -3.20 -7.88
C ILE A 11 -10.92 -3.21 -7.08
N ALA A 12 -11.69 -4.30 -7.17
CA ALA A 12 -12.98 -4.42 -6.49
C ALA A 12 -12.90 -5.36 -5.28
N LEU A 13 -13.50 -4.93 -4.18
CA LEU A 13 -13.63 -5.70 -2.95
C LEU A 13 -15.11 -6.04 -2.76
N HIS A 14 -15.41 -7.32 -2.56
CA HIS A 14 -16.76 -7.84 -2.42
C HIS A 14 -16.89 -8.58 -1.09
N ASP A 15 -17.45 -7.91 -0.09
CA ASP A 15 -17.70 -8.42 1.26
C ASP A 15 -16.48 -9.10 1.89
N VAL A 16 -15.33 -8.42 1.77
CA VAL A 16 -14.02 -8.96 2.13
C VAL A 16 -13.82 -8.98 3.63
N THR A 17 -13.53 -10.16 4.17
CA THR A 17 -13.06 -10.34 5.54
C THR A 17 -11.65 -10.95 5.51
N LEU A 18 -10.69 -10.28 6.17
CA LEU A 18 -9.31 -10.71 6.31
C LEU A 18 -9.02 -11.02 7.78
N CYS A 19 -8.52 -12.21 8.07
CA CYS A 19 -8.31 -12.67 9.45
C CYS A 19 -6.84 -12.98 9.74
N TYR A 20 -6.37 -12.56 10.91
CA TYR A 20 -5.12 -13.03 11.51
C TYR A 20 -5.45 -14.09 12.56
N ARG A 21 -4.92 -15.32 12.40
CA ARG A 21 -5.10 -16.41 13.39
C ARG A 21 -6.55 -16.50 13.89
N GLN A 22 -7.52 -16.41 12.98
CA GLN A 22 -8.95 -16.50 13.32
C GLN A 22 -9.60 -15.18 13.84
N HIS A 23 -8.87 -14.13 14.09
CA HIS A 23 -9.45 -12.83 14.46
C HIS A 23 -9.58 -11.93 13.22
N PRO A 24 -10.77 -11.41 12.91
CA PRO A 24 -10.96 -10.52 11.78
C PRO A 24 -10.23 -9.20 12.02
N ALA A 25 -9.28 -8.90 11.14
CA ALA A 25 -8.57 -7.62 11.13
C ALA A 25 -9.24 -6.63 10.17
N VAL A 26 -9.87 -7.11 9.09
CA VAL A 26 -10.77 -6.35 8.21
C VAL A 26 -12.04 -7.18 8.07
N HIS A 27 -13.21 -6.54 8.19
CA HIS A 27 -14.49 -7.21 8.27
C HIS A 27 -15.49 -6.56 7.31
N HIS A 28 -16.13 -7.36 6.45
CA HIS A 28 -17.19 -6.96 5.52
C HIS A 28 -16.87 -5.72 4.66
N LEU A 29 -15.62 -5.60 4.18
CA LEU A 29 -15.23 -4.49 3.33
C LEU A 29 -15.71 -4.69 1.89
N SER A 30 -16.58 -3.79 1.43
CA SER A 30 -17.01 -3.71 0.04
C SER A 30 -16.72 -2.32 -0.53
N GLY A 31 -16.22 -2.27 -1.76
CA GLY A 31 -15.91 -1.02 -2.45
C GLY A 31 -14.97 -1.20 -3.63
N ARG A 32 -14.49 -0.09 -4.17
CA ARG A 32 -13.62 -0.08 -5.37
C ARG A 32 -12.51 0.94 -5.22
N LEU A 33 -11.32 0.54 -5.62
CA LEU A 33 -10.19 1.44 -5.87
C LEU A 33 -10.16 1.70 -7.38
N GLU A 34 -10.60 2.86 -7.79
CA GLU A 34 -10.68 3.20 -9.21
C GLU A 34 -9.29 3.28 -9.84
N ALA A 35 -9.20 2.89 -11.11
CA ALA A 35 -7.95 2.98 -11.86
C ALA A 35 -7.44 4.43 -11.90
N GLY A 36 -6.16 4.62 -11.69
CA GLY A 36 -5.54 5.95 -11.63
C GLY A 36 -5.95 6.79 -10.41
N SER A 37 -6.62 6.22 -9.40
CA SER A 37 -6.99 6.98 -8.19
C SER A 37 -5.82 7.16 -7.24
N LEU A 38 -5.87 8.26 -6.46
CA LEU A 38 -4.99 8.51 -5.32
C LEU A 38 -5.84 8.46 -4.04
N THR A 39 -5.70 7.36 -3.30
CA THR A 39 -6.56 7.02 -2.16
C THR A 39 -5.75 6.91 -0.88
N ALA A 40 -6.15 7.63 0.17
CA ALA A 40 -5.64 7.43 1.52
C ALA A 40 -6.46 6.35 2.25
N VAL A 41 -5.77 5.49 3.01
CA VAL A 41 -6.39 4.58 3.97
C VAL A 41 -6.02 5.07 5.37
N ILE A 42 -7.01 5.47 6.14
CA ILE A 42 -6.84 6.01 7.49
C ILE A 42 -7.65 5.23 8.51
N GLY A 43 -7.33 5.39 9.77
CA GLY A 43 -8.04 4.76 10.88
C GLY A 43 -7.13 4.56 12.09
N PRO A 44 -7.68 4.18 13.24
CA PRO A 44 -6.92 3.94 14.45
C PRO A 44 -5.90 2.80 14.30
N ASN A 45 -5.00 2.68 15.27
CA ASN A 45 -4.08 1.54 15.32
C ASN A 45 -4.88 0.24 15.49
N GLY A 46 -4.47 -0.83 14.80
CA GLY A 46 -5.21 -2.09 14.80
C GLY A 46 -6.48 -2.10 13.94
N ALA A 47 -6.76 -1.04 13.17
CA ALA A 47 -7.92 -0.96 12.28
C ALA A 47 -7.87 -1.88 11.05
N GLY A 48 -6.77 -2.63 10.84
CA GLY A 48 -6.63 -3.54 9.70
C GLY A 48 -6.04 -2.93 8.43
N LYS A 49 -5.48 -1.71 8.49
CA LYS A 49 -4.95 -0.99 7.32
C LYS A 49 -3.85 -1.76 6.58
N SER A 50 -2.81 -2.20 7.29
CA SER A 50 -1.71 -3.01 6.69
C SER A 50 -2.22 -4.39 6.25
N THR A 51 -3.20 -4.96 6.95
CA THR A 51 -3.86 -6.21 6.57
C THR A 51 -4.63 -6.06 5.25
N LEU A 52 -5.31 -4.93 5.05
CA LEU A 52 -5.95 -4.61 3.79
C LEU A 52 -4.94 -4.56 2.65
N LEU A 53 -3.80 -3.86 2.84
CA LEU A 53 -2.74 -3.82 1.83
C LEU A 53 -2.17 -5.21 1.54
N ALA A 54 -1.97 -6.06 2.57
CA ALA A 54 -1.54 -7.44 2.38
C ALA A 54 -2.57 -8.28 1.58
N GLY A 55 -3.86 -8.06 1.80
CA GLY A 55 -4.94 -8.67 1.00
C GLY A 55 -4.90 -8.22 -0.46
N LEU A 56 -4.75 -6.91 -0.71
CA LEU A 56 -4.64 -6.34 -2.05
C LEU A 56 -3.41 -6.88 -2.82
N MET A 57 -2.31 -7.12 -2.12
CA MET A 57 -1.09 -7.73 -2.67
C MET A 57 -1.23 -9.24 -2.93
N GLY A 58 -2.30 -9.87 -2.46
CA GLY A 58 -2.44 -11.34 -2.51
C GLY A 58 -1.54 -12.09 -1.52
N HIS A 59 -0.92 -11.38 -0.55
CA HIS A 59 -0.14 -12.00 0.52
C HIS A 59 -1.02 -12.65 1.58
N MET A 60 -2.30 -12.27 1.61
CA MET A 60 -3.33 -12.82 2.49
C MET A 60 -4.60 -13.06 1.68
N ASN A 61 -5.13 -14.27 1.76
CA ASN A 61 -6.41 -14.60 1.13
C ASN A 61 -7.58 -14.19 2.04
N PRO A 62 -8.66 -13.62 1.49
CA PRO A 62 -9.88 -13.40 2.24
C PRO A 62 -10.42 -14.69 2.86
N SER A 63 -10.89 -14.64 4.11
CA SER A 63 -11.63 -15.73 4.75
C SER A 63 -13.07 -15.80 4.22
N THR A 64 -13.66 -14.66 3.89
CA THR A 64 -14.94 -14.54 3.17
C THR A 64 -14.85 -13.41 2.13
N GLY A 65 -15.71 -13.48 1.14
CA GLY A 65 -15.71 -12.51 0.04
C GLY A 65 -14.57 -12.75 -0.97
N ARG A 66 -14.29 -11.74 -1.79
CA ARG A 66 -13.21 -11.81 -2.78
C ARG A 66 -12.64 -10.43 -3.09
N ILE A 67 -11.39 -10.41 -3.52
CA ILE A 67 -10.71 -9.22 -4.07
C ILE A 67 -10.47 -9.49 -5.56
N ASP A 68 -11.11 -8.71 -6.41
CA ASP A 68 -10.94 -8.81 -7.85
C ASP A 68 -9.88 -7.81 -8.30
N VAL A 69 -8.68 -8.31 -8.61
CA VAL A 69 -7.58 -7.51 -9.18
C VAL A 69 -7.61 -7.67 -10.69
N PRO A 70 -7.76 -6.58 -11.47
CA PRO A 70 -7.78 -6.63 -12.92
C PRO A 70 -6.54 -7.31 -13.50
N ALA A 71 -6.71 -8.08 -14.57
CA ALA A 71 -5.62 -8.82 -15.21
C ALA A 71 -4.36 -7.97 -15.52
N PRO A 72 -4.45 -6.70 -15.98
CA PRO A 72 -3.28 -5.86 -16.20
C PRO A 72 -2.50 -5.51 -14.94
N LEU A 73 -3.11 -5.60 -13.74
CA LEU A 73 -2.48 -5.33 -12.44
C LEU A 73 -1.93 -6.59 -11.77
N GLN A 74 -2.35 -7.79 -12.16
CA GLN A 74 -1.92 -9.04 -11.53
C GLN A 74 -0.41 -9.22 -11.64
N GLY A 75 0.26 -9.37 -10.48
CA GLY A 75 1.71 -9.49 -10.39
C GLY A 75 2.49 -8.19 -10.68
N ARG A 76 1.80 -7.07 -10.85
CA ARG A 76 2.38 -5.76 -11.19
C ARG A 76 2.04 -4.67 -10.17
N LEU A 77 1.75 -5.05 -8.93
CA LEU A 77 1.59 -4.13 -7.82
C LEU A 77 2.97 -3.90 -7.15
N ALA A 78 3.32 -2.64 -6.91
CA ALA A 78 4.45 -2.29 -6.08
C ALA A 78 4.00 -2.10 -4.64
N TYR A 79 4.81 -2.54 -3.69
CA TYR A 79 4.50 -2.43 -2.26
C TYR A 79 5.68 -1.86 -1.46
N LEU A 80 5.38 -0.85 -0.67
CA LEU A 80 6.28 -0.29 0.33
C LEU A 80 5.71 -0.62 1.71
N PRO A 81 6.31 -1.54 2.48
CA PRO A 81 5.85 -1.90 3.81
C PRO A 81 6.19 -0.83 4.84
N GLN A 82 5.44 -0.78 5.95
CA GLN A 82 5.63 0.14 7.07
C GLN A 82 7.03 0.06 7.67
N GLN A 83 7.51 -1.16 7.90
CA GLN A 83 8.91 -1.44 8.22
C GLN A 83 9.35 -2.55 7.28
N ALA A 84 10.39 -2.30 6.53
CA ALA A 84 11.04 -3.41 5.85
C ALA A 84 11.73 -4.22 6.97
N ASP A 85 11.31 -5.47 7.16
CA ASP A 85 11.99 -6.47 7.99
C ASP A 85 13.37 -6.84 7.39
N VAL A 86 14.07 -5.81 6.91
CA VAL A 86 15.43 -5.95 6.41
C VAL A 86 16.34 -5.77 7.60
N ASP A 87 16.98 -6.86 7.98
CA ASP A 87 18.07 -6.79 8.97
C ASP A 87 19.17 -5.85 8.45
N ARG A 88 19.17 -4.63 8.98
CA ARG A 88 20.10 -3.57 8.56
C ARG A 88 21.54 -3.86 8.97
N SER A 89 21.79 -4.86 9.82
CA SER A 89 23.14 -5.35 10.13
C SER A 89 23.76 -6.15 8.99
N PHE A 90 22.92 -6.64 8.08
CA PHE A 90 23.40 -7.39 6.90
C PHE A 90 24.15 -6.46 5.93
N PRO A 91 25.34 -6.83 5.43
CA PRO A 91 26.22 -5.95 4.67
C PRO A 91 25.77 -5.78 3.20
N VAL A 92 24.52 -5.36 2.98
CA VAL A 92 23.95 -5.09 1.64
C VAL A 92 24.15 -3.62 1.29
N ARG A 93 24.48 -3.32 0.05
CA ARG A 93 24.59 -1.95 -0.47
C ARG A 93 23.21 -1.39 -0.81
N VAL A 94 23.11 -0.08 -0.75
CA VAL A 94 21.91 0.69 -1.15
C VAL A 94 21.51 0.32 -2.58
N LEU A 95 22.45 0.28 -3.52
CA LEU A 95 22.17 -0.06 -4.91
C LEU A 95 21.57 -1.46 -5.04
N ASP A 96 22.06 -2.44 -4.26
CA ASP A 96 21.55 -3.81 -4.31
C ASP A 96 20.09 -3.89 -3.84
N VAL A 97 19.72 -3.11 -2.80
CA VAL A 97 18.31 -3.01 -2.32
C VAL A 97 17.42 -2.36 -3.37
N VAL A 98 17.86 -1.28 -4.01
CA VAL A 98 17.09 -0.62 -5.08
C VAL A 98 16.89 -1.57 -6.26
N MET A 99 17.94 -2.30 -6.65
CA MET A 99 17.90 -3.27 -7.76
C MET A 99 16.91 -4.41 -7.55
N LEU A 100 16.48 -4.70 -6.29
CA LEU A 100 15.36 -5.62 -6.04
C LEU A 100 14.06 -5.15 -6.70
N GLY A 101 13.93 -3.86 -7.04
CA GLY A 101 12.80 -3.35 -7.82
C GLY A 101 12.69 -3.98 -9.22
N HIS A 102 13.79 -4.38 -9.82
CA HIS A 102 13.81 -5.08 -11.11
C HIS A 102 13.72 -6.61 -11.01
N TRP A 103 13.61 -7.16 -9.79
CA TRP A 103 13.66 -8.62 -9.60
C TRP A 103 12.66 -9.39 -10.47
N ALA A 104 11.43 -8.88 -10.58
CA ALA A 104 10.38 -9.50 -11.38
C ALA A 104 10.72 -9.54 -12.89
N GLN A 105 11.56 -8.60 -13.36
CA GLN A 105 11.95 -8.48 -14.76
C GLN A 105 13.25 -9.27 -15.06
N LEU A 106 14.18 -9.31 -14.10
CA LEU A 106 15.49 -9.96 -14.26
C LEU A 106 15.42 -11.47 -14.07
N GLY A 107 14.57 -11.95 -13.16
CA GLY A 107 14.61 -13.33 -12.68
C GLY A 107 15.94 -13.64 -11.93
N ALA A 108 16.02 -14.84 -11.34
CA ALA A 108 17.13 -15.23 -10.47
C ALA A 108 18.50 -15.45 -11.20
N TRP A 109 18.52 -15.55 -12.53
CA TRP A 109 19.67 -16.04 -13.29
C TRP A 109 20.29 -15.02 -14.24
N ARG A 110 19.70 -13.84 -14.39
CA ARG A 110 20.26 -12.80 -15.27
C ARG A 110 20.94 -11.73 -14.44
N GLY A 111 22.23 -11.47 -14.73
CA GLY A 111 22.94 -10.35 -14.14
C GLY A 111 22.33 -9.00 -14.57
N ALA A 112 22.44 -7.99 -13.71
CA ALA A 112 22.00 -6.65 -14.02
C ALA A 112 22.74 -6.08 -15.23
N GLN A 113 22.01 -5.55 -16.19
CA GLN A 113 22.57 -4.86 -17.35
C GLN A 113 22.89 -3.41 -16.98
N GLN A 114 23.78 -2.77 -17.75
CA GLN A 114 24.19 -1.38 -17.50
C GLN A 114 23.00 -0.39 -17.48
N ALA A 115 22.01 -0.62 -18.35
CA ALA A 115 20.78 0.22 -18.36
C ALA A 115 19.99 0.14 -17.06
N GLN A 116 19.91 -1.02 -16.42
CA GLN A 116 19.21 -1.23 -15.16
C GLN A 116 19.95 -0.60 -13.97
N LEU A 117 21.28 -0.66 -14.00
CA LEU A 117 22.11 0.04 -13.02
C LEU A 117 21.94 1.56 -13.14
N ALA A 118 21.92 2.08 -14.37
CA ALA A 118 21.66 3.51 -14.62
C ALA A 118 20.27 3.93 -14.09
N ALA A 119 19.22 3.15 -14.39
CA ALA A 119 17.87 3.40 -13.89
C ALA A 119 17.79 3.37 -12.35
N ALA A 120 18.50 2.46 -11.69
CA ALA A 120 18.58 2.40 -10.23
C ALA A 120 19.29 3.64 -9.64
N MET A 121 20.33 4.13 -10.30
CA MET A 121 21.01 5.37 -9.88
C MET A 121 20.14 6.60 -10.10
N GLU A 122 19.36 6.66 -11.17
CA GLU A 122 18.36 7.70 -11.41
C GLU A 122 17.26 7.67 -10.36
N ALA A 123 16.76 6.49 -9.99
CA ALA A 123 15.78 6.32 -8.92
C ALA A 123 16.33 6.82 -7.57
N LEU A 124 17.58 6.53 -7.23
CA LEU A 124 18.25 7.07 -6.05
C LEU A 124 18.38 8.60 -6.10
N SER A 125 18.72 9.16 -7.24
CA SER A 125 18.78 10.60 -7.44
C SER A 125 17.41 11.27 -7.25
N ALA A 126 16.35 10.65 -7.78
CA ALA A 126 14.97 11.15 -7.68
C ALA A 126 14.45 11.26 -6.22
N VAL A 127 14.99 10.43 -5.31
CA VAL A 127 14.68 10.49 -3.87
C VAL A 127 15.74 11.24 -3.06
N GLY A 128 16.64 11.98 -3.71
CA GLY A 128 17.67 12.79 -3.05
C GLY A 128 18.83 11.99 -2.42
N LEU A 129 19.11 10.80 -2.95
CA LEU A 129 20.20 9.92 -2.51
C LEU A 129 21.26 9.69 -3.61
N ALA A 130 21.49 10.70 -4.46
CA ALA A 130 22.57 10.64 -5.45
C ALA A 130 23.92 10.32 -4.77
N GLY A 131 24.67 9.38 -5.31
CA GLY A 131 25.97 8.96 -4.78
C GLY A 131 25.94 8.04 -3.55
N PHE A 132 24.75 7.58 -3.12
CA PHE A 132 24.62 6.67 -1.96
C PHE A 132 24.71 5.18 -2.37
N GLY A 133 24.79 4.84 -3.65
CA GLY A 133 24.67 3.49 -4.16
C GLY A 133 25.59 2.46 -3.49
N ASP A 134 26.85 2.82 -3.22
CA ASP A 134 27.86 1.94 -2.63
C ASP A 134 27.83 1.88 -1.10
N ARG A 135 27.06 2.75 -0.44
CA ARG A 135 26.94 2.72 1.02
C ARG A 135 26.19 1.47 1.49
N ARG A 136 26.51 1.01 2.70
CA ARG A 136 25.76 -0.08 3.34
C ARG A 136 24.46 0.46 3.92
N ILE A 137 23.39 -0.32 3.87
CA ILE A 137 22.09 0.07 4.43
C ILE A 137 22.14 0.32 5.94
N GLY A 138 23.05 -0.35 6.67
CA GLY A 138 23.28 -0.15 8.09
C GLY A 138 23.83 1.23 8.46
N GLU A 139 24.47 1.93 7.51
CA GLU A 139 25.05 3.28 7.70
C GLU A 139 24.01 4.41 7.52
N LEU A 140 22.80 4.06 7.08
CA LEU A 140 21.75 5.04 6.78
C LEU A 140 20.94 5.40 8.02
N SER A 141 20.51 6.67 8.10
CA SER A 141 19.41 7.02 9.01
C SER A 141 18.11 6.32 8.63
N ALA A 142 17.12 6.28 9.53
CA ALA A 142 15.80 5.70 9.22
C ALA A 142 15.14 6.38 8.01
N GLY A 143 15.18 7.72 7.94
CA GLY A 143 14.63 8.47 6.81
C GLY A 143 15.41 8.27 5.49
N GLN A 144 16.73 8.08 5.54
CA GLN A 144 17.51 7.73 4.36
C GLN A 144 17.15 6.33 3.86
N PHE A 145 17.01 5.36 4.76
CA PHE A 145 16.61 4.01 4.39
C PHE A 145 15.19 3.99 3.80
N GLN A 146 14.26 4.75 4.37
CA GLN A 146 12.91 4.88 3.81
C GLN A 146 12.94 5.42 2.36
N ARG A 147 13.79 6.40 2.07
CA ARG A 147 13.99 6.90 0.69
C ARG A 147 14.60 5.85 -0.24
N VAL A 148 15.46 4.97 0.25
CA VAL A 148 15.95 3.82 -0.52
C VAL A 148 14.79 2.88 -0.91
N LEU A 149 13.86 2.63 0.01
CA LEU A 149 12.67 1.82 -0.28
C LEU A 149 11.75 2.50 -1.31
N PHE A 150 11.61 3.84 -1.25
CA PHE A 150 10.93 4.58 -2.31
C PHE A 150 11.62 4.45 -3.68
N ALA A 151 12.96 4.55 -3.72
CA ALA A 151 13.71 4.34 -4.96
C ALA A 151 13.48 2.93 -5.53
N ARG A 152 13.39 1.91 -4.67
CA ARG A 152 13.04 0.54 -5.08
C ARG A 152 11.64 0.47 -5.70
N VAL A 153 10.65 1.12 -5.09
CA VAL A 153 9.26 1.18 -5.62
C VAL A 153 9.23 1.93 -6.95
N LEU A 154 9.95 3.05 -7.06
CA LEU A 154 10.07 3.82 -8.30
C LEU A 154 10.64 2.97 -9.44
N LEU A 155 11.66 2.15 -9.13
CA LEU A 155 12.31 1.27 -10.10
C LEU A 155 11.41 0.12 -10.58
N GLN A 156 10.40 -0.28 -9.80
CA GLN A 156 9.43 -1.31 -10.21
C GLN A 156 8.54 -0.87 -11.37
N ASP A 157 8.39 0.43 -11.58
CA ASP A 157 7.55 1.03 -12.63
C ASP A 157 6.14 0.39 -12.71
N ALA A 158 5.53 0.18 -11.55
CA ALA A 158 4.26 -0.52 -11.43
C ALA A 158 3.06 0.40 -11.72
N PRO A 159 1.99 -0.10 -12.37
CA PRO A 159 0.78 0.66 -12.62
C PRO A 159 -0.08 0.88 -11.37
N ALA A 160 0.14 0.09 -10.31
CA ALA A 160 -0.51 0.29 -9.01
C ALA A 160 0.52 0.19 -7.88
N ILE A 161 0.43 1.10 -6.91
CA ILE A 161 1.42 1.31 -5.87
C ILE A 161 0.69 1.36 -4.52
N LEU A 162 1.10 0.48 -3.59
CA LEU A 162 0.57 0.40 -2.24
C LEU A 162 1.67 0.82 -1.25
N LEU A 163 1.37 1.80 -0.40
CA LEU A 163 2.32 2.39 0.53
C LEU A 163 1.79 2.27 1.96
N ASP A 164 2.54 1.59 2.83
CA ASP A 164 2.17 1.44 4.23
C ASP A 164 3.00 2.39 5.10
N GLU A 165 2.38 3.44 5.62
CA GLU A 165 2.99 4.50 6.42
C GLU A 165 4.28 5.07 5.80
N PRO A 166 4.23 5.54 4.54
CA PRO A 166 5.42 5.85 3.77
C PRO A 166 6.26 6.99 4.33
N PHE A 167 5.69 7.85 5.18
CA PHE A 167 6.35 9.06 5.69
C PHE A 167 6.82 8.95 7.14
N THR A 168 6.71 7.77 7.76
CA THR A 168 7.18 7.55 9.13
C THR A 168 8.68 7.76 9.23
N ALA A 169 9.13 8.50 10.26
CA ALA A 169 10.52 8.85 10.54
C ALA A 169 11.23 9.68 9.45
N ILE A 170 10.45 10.39 8.61
CA ILE A 170 10.96 11.30 7.57
C ILE A 170 10.73 12.76 8.01
N ASP A 171 11.68 13.64 7.71
CA ASP A 171 11.53 15.07 7.96
C ASP A 171 10.53 15.73 7.01
N ALA A 172 9.98 16.89 7.41
CA ALA A 172 8.91 17.56 6.67
C ALA A 172 9.31 17.94 5.23
N ARG A 173 10.57 18.33 4.99
CA ARG A 173 11.05 18.68 3.64
C ARG A 173 11.06 17.46 2.74
N THR A 174 11.64 16.38 3.23
CA THR A 174 11.68 15.11 2.48
C THR A 174 10.26 14.56 2.25
N THR A 175 9.35 14.68 3.24
CA THR A 175 7.94 14.30 3.09
C THR A 175 7.29 15.06 1.94
N ALA A 176 7.51 16.38 1.84
CA ALA A 176 6.98 17.18 0.73
C ALA A 176 7.52 16.71 -0.64
N ASP A 177 8.80 16.38 -0.75
CA ASP A 177 9.40 15.87 -1.98
C ASP A 177 8.80 14.52 -2.38
N LEU A 178 8.54 13.62 -1.41
CA LEU A 178 7.92 12.32 -1.66
C LEU A 178 6.42 12.45 -1.99
N LEU A 179 5.69 13.39 -1.39
CA LEU A 179 4.31 13.70 -1.79
C LEU A 179 4.24 14.18 -3.23
N ASN A 180 5.18 15.03 -3.67
CA ASN A 180 5.28 15.43 -5.08
C ASN A 180 5.54 14.23 -6.01
N LEU A 181 6.26 13.21 -5.54
CA LEU A 181 6.45 11.98 -6.29
C LEU A 181 5.13 11.19 -6.41
N LEU A 182 4.33 11.10 -5.34
CA LEU A 182 3.02 10.45 -5.37
C LEU A 182 2.06 11.16 -6.34
N HIS A 183 2.05 12.50 -6.33
CA HIS A 183 1.25 13.27 -7.29
C HIS A 183 1.66 13.01 -8.74
N ARG A 184 2.96 12.95 -9.03
CA ARG A 184 3.43 12.57 -10.37
C ARG A 184 2.96 11.18 -10.78
N TRP A 185 3.01 10.19 -9.90
CA TRP A 185 2.48 8.85 -10.19
C TRP A 185 0.98 8.87 -10.49
N HIS A 186 0.22 9.67 -9.74
CA HIS A 186 -1.20 9.87 -9.99
C HIS A 186 -1.45 10.55 -11.34
N ASP A 187 -0.71 11.61 -11.67
CA ASP A 187 -0.80 12.34 -12.94
C ASP A 187 -0.39 11.46 -14.15
N GLU A 188 0.49 10.47 -13.92
CA GLU A 188 0.84 9.42 -14.89
C GLU A 188 -0.26 8.35 -15.04
N GLY A 189 -1.37 8.45 -14.32
CA GLY A 189 -2.49 7.51 -14.35
C GLY A 189 -2.27 6.24 -13.54
N ARG A 190 -1.29 6.21 -12.61
CA ARG A 190 -1.08 5.07 -11.72
C ARG A 190 -2.08 5.11 -10.56
N THR A 191 -2.53 3.95 -10.14
CA THR A 191 -3.34 3.82 -8.93
C THR A 191 -2.43 3.86 -7.71
N VAL A 192 -2.66 4.79 -6.79
CA VAL A 192 -1.86 4.92 -5.57
C VAL A 192 -2.76 4.79 -4.35
N VAL A 193 -2.40 3.86 -3.45
CA VAL A 193 -3.07 3.67 -2.15
C VAL A 193 -2.04 3.84 -1.05
N ALA A 194 -2.26 4.77 -0.13
CA ALA A 194 -1.34 5.05 0.97
C ALA A 194 -2.04 4.99 2.33
N VAL A 195 -1.49 4.20 3.25
CA VAL A 195 -1.88 4.24 4.66
C VAL A 195 -1.21 5.44 5.32
N LEU A 196 -2.00 6.30 5.93
CA LEU A 196 -1.53 7.54 6.55
C LEU A 196 -2.16 7.75 7.93
N HIS A 197 -1.47 8.53 8.78
CA HIS A 197 -1.93 8.92 10.10
C HIS A 197 -2.20 10.43 10.22
N ASP A 198 -1.54 11.24 9.40
CA ASP A 198 -1.69 12.69 9.40
C ASP A 198 -2.91 13.09 8.56
N LEU A 199 -4.01 13.48 9.26
CA LEU A 199 -5.25 13.89 8.63
C LEU A 199 -5.10 15.18 7.80
N GLU A 200 -4.17 16.04 8.16
CA GLU A 200 -3.93 17.26 7.40
C GLU A 200 -3.27 16.95 6.06
N GLN A 201 -2.26 16.07 6.03
CA GLN A 201 -1.69 15.57 4.79
C GLN A 201 -2.74 14.88 3.91
N VAL A 202 -3.61 14.05 4.51
CA VAL A 202 -4.69 13.40 3.76
C VAL A 202 -5.62 14.43 3.14
N ARG A 203 -6.02 15.45 3.90
CA ARG A 203 -6.93 16.49 3.45
C ARG A 203 -6.37 17.32 2.31
N GLN A 204 -5.06 17.59 2.34
CA GLN A 204 -4.39 18.43 1.35
C GLN A 204 -4.01 17.68 0.08
N HIS A 205 -3.68 16.40 0.19
CA HIS A 205 -2.99 15.68 -0.89
C HIS A 205 -3.76 14.50 -1.49
N PHE A 206 -4.82 14.00 -0.82
CA PHE A 206 -5.53 12.81 -1.28
C PHE A 206 -6.99 13.11 -1.60
N PRO A 207 -7.42 12.97 -2.88
CA PRO A 207 -8.80 13.24 -3.27
C PRO A 207 -9.78 12.19 -2.74
N GLN A 208 -9.34 10.95 -2.52
CA GLN A 208 -10.15 9.84 -2.03
C GLN A 208 -9.62 9.31 -0.71
N THR A 209 -10.52 8.89 0.17
CA THR A 209 -10.16 8.33 1.47
C THR A 209 -11.06 7.16 1.84
N LEU A 210 -10.44 6.09 2.36
CA LEU A 210 -11.11 5.02 3.10
C LEU A 210 -10.81 5.20 4.59
N LEU A 211 -11.83 5.44 5.40
CA LEU A 211 -11.75 5.41 6.85
C LEU A 211 -12.15 4.02 7.35
N LEU A 212 -11.17 3.32 7.91
CA LEU A 212 -11.27 1.93 8.34
C LEU A 212 -11.14 1.84 9.87
N ALA A 213 -12.04 1.10 10.51
CA ALA A 213 -11.97 0.71 11.91
C ALA A 213 -12.36 -0.76 12.04
N ARG A 214 -11.55 -1.65 11.44
CA ARG A 214 -11.82 -3.05 11.12
C ARG A 214 -12.97 -3.23 10.12
N GLU A 215 -14.01 -2.43 10.22
CA GLU A 215 -15.07 -2.28 9.24
C GLU A 215 -14.93 -0.95 8.49
N PRO A 216 -15.45 -0.83 7.27
CA PRO A 216 -15.46 0.45 6.57
C PRO A 216 -16.43 1.42 7.27
N VAL A 217 -15.88 2.52 7.79
CA VAL A 217 -16.69 3.59 8.41
C VAL A 217 -17.22 4.53 7.33
N ALA A 218 -16.37 4.93 6.40
CA ALA A 218 -16.71 5.75 5.25
C ALA A 218 -15.67 5.54 4.14
N TRP A 219 -16.11 5.62 2.88
CA TRP A 219 -15.24 5.54 1.69
C TRP A 219 -15.75 6.50 0.61
N GLY A 220 -14.90 7.39 0.12
CA GLY A 220 -15.26 8.34 -0.92
C GLY A 220 -14.39 9.60 -0.93
N PRO A 221 -14.91 10.72 -1.43
CA PRO A 221 -14.18 12.00 -1.44
C PRO A 221 -13.71 12.39 -0.03
N THR A 222 -12.43 12.75 0.08
CA THR A 222 -11.77 13.03 1.37
C THR A 222 -12.55 14.02 2.25
N ALA A 223 -13.08 15.10 1.65
CA ALA A 223 -13.85 16.10 2.36
C ALA A 223 -15.14 15.55 3.00
N ALA A 224 -15.75 14.52 2.37
CA ALA A 224 -16.95 13.86 2.90
C ALA A 224 -16.60 12.83 3.99
N VAL A 225 -15.47 12.12 3.83
CA VAL A 225 -15.03 11.09 4.78
C VAL A 225 -14.49 11.69 6.08
N LEU A 226 -13.72 12.80 6.01
CA LEU A 226 -13.06 13.44 7.15
C LEU A 226 -14.00 14.37 7.94
N GLN A 227 -15.30 14.02 8.03
CA GLN A 227 -16.23 14.71 8.92
C GLN A 227 -16.04 14.27 10.38
N ALA A 228 -16.26 15.18 11.32
CA ALA A 228 -16.07 14.92 12.74
C ALA A 228 -16.85 13.69 13.24
N GLU A 229 -18.08 13.51 12.73
CA GLU A 229 -18.94 12.37 13.07
C GLU A 229 -18.32 11.04 12.64
N SER A 230 -17.79 10.95 11.41
CA SER A 230 -17.13 9.73 10.90
C SER A 230 -15.89 9.39 11.72
N LEU A 231 -15.08 10.39 12.06
CA LEU A 231 -13.86 10.21 12.87
C LEU A 231 -14.19 9.76 14.30
N LEU A 232 -15.22 10.33 14.92
CA LEU A 232 -15.70 9.90 16.24
C LEU A 232 -16.22 8.47 16.19
N ARG A 233 -17.02 8.12 15.16
CA ARG A 233 -17.52 6.75 14.97
C ARG A 233 -16.37 5.75 14.83
N ALA A 234 -15.37 6.05 14.02
CA ALA A 234 -14.20 5.19 13.86
C ALA A 234 -13.45 4.96 15.18
N ARG A 235 -13.33 6.01 16.00
CA ARG A 235 -12.68 5.92 17.31
C ARG A 235 -13.49 5.05 18.28
N HIS A 236 -14.79 5.25 18.38
CA HIS A 236 -15.66 4.45 19.24
C HIS A 236 -15.67 2.98 18.83
N MET A 237 -15.69 2.68 17.51
CA MET A 237 -15.62 1.31 17.03
C MET A 237 -14.31 0.63 17.41
N ALA A 238 -13.20 1.35 17.40
CA ALA A 238 -11.90 0.81 17.81
C ALA A 238 -11.81 0.56 19.31
N GLU A 239 -12.42 1.45 20.13
CA GLU A 239 -12.47 1.33 21.61
C GLU A 239 -13.43 0.23 22.08
N ALA A 240 -14.54 0.00 21.34
CA ALA A 240 -15.56 -1.00 21.67
C ALA A 240 -15.20 -2.42 21.19
N TRP A 241 -14.09 -2.60 20.49
CA TRP A 241 -13.72 -3.88 19.93
C TRP A 241 -13.26 -4.85 21.02
N ASP A 242 -13.95 -6.00 21.10
CA ASP A 242 -13.55 -7.12 21.95
C ASP A 242 -12.73 -8.13 21.14
N ASP A 243 -11.42 -8.23 21.42
CA ASP A 243 -10.53 -9.20 20.78
C ASP A 243 -10.89 -10.67 21.15
N GLN A 244 -11.76 -10.88 22.13
CA GLN A 244 -12.25 -12.19 22.57
C GLN A 244 -13.64 -12.53 22.03
N ALA A 245 -14.26 -11.64 21.26
CA ALA A 245 -15.57 -11.90 20.69
C ALA A 245 -15.56 -13.15 19.80
N PRO A 246 -16.58 -14.02 19.89
CA PRO A 246 -16.68 -15.21 19.04
C PRO A 246 -16.75 -14.82 17.57
N TRP A 247 -16.23 -15.70 16.71
CA TRP A 247 -16.23 -15.56 15.26
C TRP A 247 -17.62 -15.19 14.69
N CYS A 248 -17.62 -14.46 13.56
CA CYS A 248 -18.74 -14.54 12.65
C CYS A 248 -18.82 -15.98 12.12
N GLU A 249 -19.75 -16.76 12.64
CA GLU A 249 -20.10 -18.07 12.06
C GLU A 249 -20.48 -17.81 10.60
N GLN A 250 -19.79 -18.50 9.69
CA GLN A 250 -20.19 -18.55 8.29
C GLN A 250 -21.66 -19.00 8.27
N HIS A 251 -22.58 -18.14 7.85
CA HIS A 251 -23.90 -18.62 7.47
C HIS A 251 -23.69 -19.60 6.30
N PRO A 252 -23.93 -20.89 6.46
CA PRO A 252 -23.90 -21.80 5.35
C PRO A 252 -25.03 -21.36 4.43
N GLN A 253 -24.68 -20.76 3.30
CA GLN A 253 -25.65 -20.51 2.24
C GLN A 253 -26.27 -21.86 1.93
N ALA A 254 -27.56 -21.93 2.16
CA ALA A 254 -28.43 -23.06 1.93
C ALA A 254 -28.16 -23.69 0.57
N ALA A 255 -27.48 -24.83 0.59
CA ALA A 255 -27.58 -25.83 -0.44
C ALA A 255 -28.97 -26.50 -0.28
N MET A 256 -30.02 -25.79 -0.66
CA MET A 256 -31.36 -26.30 -0.80
C MET A 256 -31.82 -26.14 -2.23
N GLY A 257 -31.93 -27.26 -2.89
CA GLY A 257 -32.82 -27.34 -3.99
C GLY A 257 -32.25 -27.92 -5.27
N SER A 258 -32.25 -29.20 -5.40
CA SER A 258 -32.99 -29.87 -6.46
C SER A 258 -32.73 -31.38 -6.39
N ARG A 259 -33.63 -32.08 -5.72
CA ARG A 259 -33.98 -33.45 -6.05
C ARG A 259 -35.51 -33.49 -6.11
N ALA A 260 -36.02 -33.50 -7.30
CA ALA A 260 -37.22 -34.18 -7.71
C ALA A 260 -37.21 -34.30 -9.24
#